data_c41ab12b4d43e6536cea4b8174bfe914
#
_entry.id   c41ab12b4d43e6536cea4b8174bfe914
#
_cell.length_a   1.000
_cell.length_b   1.000
_cell.length_c   1.000
_cell.angle_alpha   90.00
_cell.angle_beta   90.00
_cell.angle_gamma   90.00
#
_symmetry.space_group_name_H-M   'P 1'
#
loop_
_entity.id
_entity.type
_entity.pdbx_description
1 polymer ?
#
loop_
_entity_poly.entity_id
_entity_poly.type
_entity_poly.pdbx_seq_one_letter_code
_entity_poly.pdbx_strand_id
1 'polypeptide(L)'
;MRNNILHSVKGQNAAGDLLYKIYSSQKIPHAFLFSGPDGVGKHFMAVKFLELLNSPSEGNTSSSVALKVRNLSEPFVKFVMALPRGKNETGDNSPTEKLSSETLEELKEELEKKVRNPYYKINLQGANNIKISSIREIKKFQSLTYEEAKYRAVIISDAHLMNDEAQNALLKSLEEPPEGMIFFLITPFKNELLPTILSRCWTVNFDPLKREDLSEILTDSFGVEKQVADKISVFSNGSLTHANTLLDQDFDFLIEKTINILRNALALKYQSALKDISSFTASSSAGELTLLIEMIITWLNDASKNKLGLQEYLFSSHSGTLEKFNLKFSRAAIDEVVFKLNDLAHSIDNNLNLNVIALNIIFELASIRYFGIKSA
;
A
#
# COMPACT_ATOMS: atom_id res chain seq x y z
N MET A 1 27.66 8.21 10.51
CA MET A 1 26.53 9.15 10.54
C MET A 1 25.68 9.12 9.26
N ARG A 2 26.24 9.09 8.03
CA ARG A 2 25.45 9.09 6.77
C ARG A 2 24.62 7.84 6.54
N ASN A 3 25.11 6.68 6.96
CA ASN A 3 24.35 5.41 6.89
C ASN A 3 23.07 5.46 7.75
N ASN A 4 23.07 6.26 8.80
CA ASN A 4 21.95 6.35 9.74
C ASN A 4 20.70 7.04 9.15
N ILE A 5 20.84 7.88 8.11
CA ILE A 5 19.70 8.61 7.54
C ILE A 5 18.72 7.68 6.79
N LEU A 6 19.24 6.67 6.08
CA LEU A 6 18.41 5.67 5.39
C LEU A 6 17.83 4.64 6.36
N HIS A 7 18.57 4.30 7.43
CA HIS A 7 18.10 3.42 8.49
C HIS A 7 17.02 4.06 9.39
N SER A 8 16.74 5.37 9.23
CA SER A 8 15.57 5.98 9.87
C SER A 8 14.24 5.47 9.30
N VAL A 9 14.27 4.81 8.13
CA VAL A 9 13.12 4.10 7.57
C VAL A 9 13.09 2.70 8.18
N LYS A 10 12.31 2.53 9.22
CA LYS A 10 12.24 1.28 10.00
C LYS A 10 11.87 0.08 9.14
N GLY A 11 12.47 -1.06 9.41
CA GLY A 11 12.18 -2.32 8.76
C GLY A 11 12.69 -2.50 7.32
N GLN A 12 13.38 -1.47 6.74
CA GLN A 12 13.82 -1.49 5.33
C GLN A 12 15.37 -1.44 5.20
N ASN A 13 16.05 -2.21 6.04
CA ASN A 13 17.52 -2.19 6.08
C ASN A 13 18.16 -2.61 4.76
N ALA A 14 17.65 -3.67 4.10
CA ALA A 14 18.19 -4.14 2.81
C ALA A 14 18.09 -3.09 1.71
N ALA A 15 16.95 -2.41 1.59
CA ALA A 15 16.77 -1.30 0.65
C ALA A 15 17.69 -0.11 1.00
N GLY A 16 17.80 0.23 2.28
CA GLY A 16 18.70 1.28 2.77
C GLY A 16 20.17 1.00 2.45
N ASP A 17 20.64 -0.23 2.72
CA ASP A 17 22.02 -0.66 2.43
C ASP A 17 22.32 -0.64 0.92
N LEU A 18 21.37 -1.09 0.08
CA LEU A 18 21.53 -1.02 -1.37
C LEU A 18 21.66 0.42 -1.85
N LEU A 19 20.77 1.30 -1.40
CA LEU A 19 20.81 2.73 -1.77
C LEU A 19 22.08 3.42 -1.26
N TYR A 20 22.55 3.04 -0.06
CA TYR A 20 23.82 3.56 0.46
C TYR A 20 25.03 3.10 -0.37
N LYS A 21 25.06 1.86 -0.83
CA LYS A 21 26.09 1.36 -1.77
C LYS A 21 26.07 2.15 -3.08
N ILE A 22 24.88 2.42 -3.64
CA ILE A 22 24.73 3.25 -4.84
C ILE A 22 25.27 4.65 -4.59
N TYR A 23 24.88 5.29 -3.47
CA TYR A 23 25.41 6.58 -3.06
C TYR A 23 26.95 6.60 -2.98
N SER A 24 27.53 5.59 -2.32
CA SER A 24 28.97 5.48 -2.11
C SER A 24 29.74 5.24 -3.42
N SER A 25 29.12 4.62 -4.41
CA SER A 25 29.71 4.38 -5.73
C SER A 25 29.81 5.65 -6.59
N GLN A 26 29.13 6.74 -6.20
CA GLN A 26 28.97 7.98 -6.96
C GLN A 26 28.34 7.79 -8.36
N LYS A 27 27.81 6.61 -8.66
CA LYS A 27 27.11 6.28 -9.90
C LYS A 27 25.62 6.17 -9.60
N ILE A 28 24.97 7.33 -9.53
CA ILE A 28 23.56 7.40 -9.16
C ILE A 28 22.69 7.16 -10.39
N PRO A 29 21.86 6.10 -10.45
CA PRO A 29 20.87 5.93 -11.51
C PRO A 29 19.90 7.11 -11.53
N HIS A 30 19.49 7.51 -12.73
CA HIS A 30 18.52 8.59 -12.91
C HIS A 30 17.07 8.16 -12.64
N ALA A 31 16.78 6.86 -12.63
CA ALA A 31 15.43 6.36 -12.36
C ALA A 31 15.46 5.12 -11.46
N PHE A 32 14.63 5.14 -10.43
CA PHE A 32 14.41 4.03 -9.49
C PHE A 32 12.97 3.58 -9.54
N LEU A 33 12.78 2.26 -9.48
CA LEU A 33 11.49 1.63 -9.22
C LEU A 33 11.50 1.05 -7.80
N PHE A 34 10.74 1.64 -6.90
CA PHE A 34 10.54 1.16 -5.53
C PHE A 34 9.32 0.24 -5.50
N SER A 35 9.56 -1.06 -5.41
CA SER A 35 8.54 -2.10 -5.50
C SER A 35 8.41 -2.85 -4.18
N GLY A 36 7.19 -3.14 -3.76
CA GLY A 36 6.87 -3.87 -2.53
C GLY A 36 5.51 -3.46 -1.96
N PRO A 37 5.01 -4.12 -0.91
CA PRO A 37 3.69 -3.87 -0.35
C PRO A 37 3.43 -2.40 -0.03
N ASP A 38 2.17 -2.02 0.07
CA ASP A 38 1.81 -0.67 0.50
C ASP A 38 2.15 -0.44 1.98
N GLY A 39 2.40 0.85 2.33
CA GLY A 39 2.63 1.24 3.72
C GLY A 39 3.95 0.73 4.33
N VAL A 40 4.94 0.30 3.53
CA VAL A 40 6.23 -0.19 4.05
C VAL A 40 7.35 0.87 4.07
N GLY A 41 7.02 2.14 3.76
CA GLY A 41 7.99 3.23 3.81
C GLY A 41 8.71 3.55 2.50
N LYS A 42 8.23 3.07 1.34
CA LYS A 42 8.84 3.35 0.01
C LYS A 42 9.00 4.85 -0.27
N HIS A 43 7.94 5.62 -0.05
CA HIS A 43 7.97 7.07 -0.23
C HIS A 43 8.96 7.73 0.74
N PHE A 44 8.93 7.33 2.01
CA PHE A 44 9.85 7.85 3.01
C PHE A 44 11.31 7.59 2.64
N MET A 45 11.63 6.41 2.12
CA MET A 45 12.96 6.06 1.64
C MET A 45 13.39 6.93 0.45
N ALA A 46 12.48 7.24 -0.49
CA ALA A 46 12.79 8.14 -1.63
C ALA A 46 13.18 9.55 -1.14
N VAL A 47 12.41 10.10 -0.20
CA VAL A 47 12.71 11.40 0.42
C VAL A 47 14.05 11.35 1.16
N LYS A 48 14.31 10.31 1.97
CA LYS A 48 15.56 10.16 2.72
C LYS A 48 16.78 9.97 1.81
N PHE A 49 16.61 9.26 0.71
CA PHE A 49 17.69 9.11 -0.26
C PHE A 49 17.99 10.42 -0.98
N LEU A 50 16.98 11.20 -1.35
CA LEU A 50 17.17 12.52 -1.94
C LEU A 50 17.80 13.52 -0.94
N GLU A 51 17.45 13.45 0.34
CA GLU A 51 18.12 14.22 1.40
C GLU A 51 19.61 13.86 1.48
N LEU A 52 19.94 12.56 1.45
CA LEU A 52 21.32 12.07 1.49
C LEU A 52 22.14 12.61 0.30
N LEU A 53 21.55 12.55 -0.91
CA LEU A 53 22.19 13.01 -2.14
C LEU A 53 22.50 14.51 -2.14
N ASN A 54 21.67 15.32 -1.46
CA ASN A 54 21.82 16.76 -1.33
C ASN A 54 22.52 17.19 -0.03
N SER A 55 22.92 16.24 0.82
CA SER A 55 23.62 16.57 2.06
C SER A 55 25.06 17.03 1.75
N PRO A 56 25.51 18.18 2.29
CA PRO A 56 26.90 18.62 2.14
C PRO A 56 27.86 17.60 2.76
N SER A 57 29.10 17.58 2.27
CA SER A 57 30.14 16.63 2.70
C SER A 57 30.45 16.65 4.20
N GLU A 58 30.06 17.68 4.91
CA GLU A 58 30.35 17.94 6.32
C GLU A 58 29.09 17.98 7.18
N GLY A 59 28.41 16.86 7.29
CA GLY A 59 27.57 16.55 8.47
C GLY A 59 26.40 17.46 8.89
N ASN A 60 26.14 18.56 8.22
CA ASN A 60 25.08 19.50 8.59
C ASN A 60 23.74 19.10 7.91
N THR A 61 22.92 18.34 8.62
CA THR A 61 21.62 17.86 8.17
C THR A 61 20.52 18.94 8.10
N SER A 62 20.84 20.16 8.47
CA SER A 62 19.90 21.30 8.48
C SER A 62 20.05 22.24 7.29
N SER A 63 20.38 21.73 6.10
CA SER A 63 20.34 22.58 4.92
C SER A 63 18.88 22.96 4.58
N SER A 64 18.66 24.18 4.11
CA SER A 64 17.34 24.64 3.63
C SER A 64 16.79 23.70 2.54
N VAL A 65 17.68 23.08 1.77
CA VAL A 65 17.35 22.07 0.74
C VAL A 65 16.72 20.83 1.35
N ALA A 66 17.27 20.28 2.46
CA ALA A 66 16.72 19.10 3.11
C ALA A 66 15.28 19.34 3.61
N LEU A 67 15.00 20.51 4.16
CA LEU A 67 13.63 20.89 4.57
C LEU A 67 12.69 20.99 3.37
N LYS A 68 13.12 21.61 2.27
CA LYS A 68 12.33 21.73 1.05
C LYS A 68 12.05 20.37 0.41
N VAL A 69 13.01 19.43 0.46
CA VAL A 69 12.85 18.04 0.01
C VAL A 69 11.82 17.31 0.88
N ARG A 70 11.90 17.42 2.22
CA ARG A 70 10.92 16.82 3.15
C ARG A 70 9.51 17.34 2.93
N ASN A 71 9.40 18.63 2.65
CA ASN A 71 8.13 19.29 2.40
C ASN A 71 7.59 19.05 0.97
N LEU A 72 8.25 18.21 0.17
CA LEU A 72 7.89 17.91 -1.22
C LEU A 72 7.73 19.19 -2.06
N SER A 73 8.54 20.22 -1.76
CA SER A 73 8.38 21.55 -2.33
C SER A 73 9.04 21.65 -3.70
N GLU A 74 8.35 22.21 -4.69
CA GLU A 74 8.96 22.64 -5.94
C GLU A 74 9.91 23.85 -5.69
N PRO A 75 11.01 23.94 -6.40
CA PRO A 75 11.46 23.14 -7.53
C PRO A 75 12.34 21.92 -7.17
N PHE A 76 12.37 21.48 -5.93
CA PHE A 76 13.23 20.37 -5.48
C PHE A 76 12.58 19.00 -5.75
N VAL A 77 11.29 18.91 -5.49
CA VAL A 77 10.51 17.69 -5.68
C VAL A 77 9.23 18.00 -6.44
N LYS A 78 9.01 17.29 -7.54
CA LYS A 78 7.70 17.19 -8.19
C LYS A 78 7.03 15.92 -7.71
N PHE A 79 6.00 16.08 -6.88
CA PHE A 79 5.22 14.96 -6.40
C PHE A 79 4.03 14.72 -7.34
N VAL A 80 3.92 13.50 -7.88
CA VAL A 80 2.89 13.08 -8.81
C VAL A 80 2.11 11.93 -8.19
N MET A 81 0.78 12.04 -8.23
CA MET A 81 -0.14 11.06 -7.65
C MET A 81 -1.43 10.99 -8.47
N ALA A 82 -2.25 9.99 -8.19
CA ALA A 82 -3.60 9.93 -8.75
C ALA A 82 -4.43 11.13 -8.28
N LEU A 83 -5.25 11.68 -9.16
CA LEU A 83 -6.14 12.81 -8.90
C LEU A 83 -7.54 12.52 -9.43
N PRO A 84 -8.60 12.98 -8.75
CA PRO A 84 -9.95 12.85 -9.26
C PRO A 84 -10.13 13.67 -10.56
N ARG A 85 -11.06 13.26 -11.39
CA ARG A 85 -11.38 13.96 -12.64
C ARG A 85 -12.27 15.17 -12.36
N GLY A 86 -11.88 16.33 -12.86
CA GLY A 86 -12.69 17.54 -12.78
C GLY A 86 -13.85 17.57 -13.78
N LYS A 87 -14.82 18.45 -13.57
CA LYS A 87 -15.94 18.65 -14.53
C LYS A 87 -15.40 19.23 -15.84
N ASN A 88 -15.79 18.61 -16.98
CA ASN A 88 -15.37 19.02 -18.32
C ASN A 88 -13.83 19.07 -18.51
N GLU A 89 -13.10 18.25 -17.78
CA GLU A 89 -11.65 18.15 -17.90
C GLU A 89 -11.28 17.50 -19.24
N THR A 90 -10.34 18.13 -19.94
CA THR A 90 -9.72 17.64 -21.17
C THR A 90 -8.23 17.34 -20.94
N GLY A 91 -7.58 16.62 -21.86
CA GLY A 91 -6.16 16.30 -21.75
C GLY A 91 -5.21 17.50 -21.78
N ASP A 92 -5.69 18.71 -22.16
CA ASP A 92 -4.89 19.93 -22.27
C ASP A 92 -4.93 20.78 -20.99
N ASN A 93 -5.88 20.50 -20.08
CA ASN A 93 -5.93 21.18 -18.79
C ASN A 93 -4.76 20.76 -17.89
N SER A 94 -4.34 21.67 -17.00
CA SER A 94 -3.41 21.26 -15.93
C SER A 94 -4.11 20.28 -14.97
N PRO A 95 -3.37 19.43 -14.24
CA PRO A 95 -3.96 18.33 -13.46
C PRO A 95 -5.00 18.76 -12.42
N THR A 96 -4.85 19.98 -11.89
CA THR A 96 -5.71 20.54 -10.83
C THR A 96 -6.68 21.61 -11.31
N GLU A 97 -6.56 22.09 -12.56
CA GLU A 97 -7.29 23.25 -13.10
C GLU A 97 -8.81 23.13 -13.01
N LYS A 98 -9.34 21.93 -13.21
CA LYS A 98 -10.78 21.65 -13.25
C LYS A 98 -11.33 21.03 -11.97
N LEU A 99 -10.49 20.89 -10.95
CA LEU A 99 -10.93 20.42 -9.65
C LEU A 99 -11.80 21.48 -8.95
N SER A 100 -12.76 21.03 -8.14
CA SER A 100 -13.55 21.94 -7.30
C SER A 100 -12.67 22.57 -6.19
N SER A 101 -13.09 23.70 -5.66
CA SER A 101 -12.38 24.34 -4.52
C SER A 101 -12.29 23.40 -3.32
N GLU A 102 -13.36 22.64 -3.05
CA GLU A 102 -13.41 21.64 -2.00
C GLU A 102 -12.37 20.53 -2.21
N THR A 103 -12.28 19.97 -3.42
CA THR A 103 -11.27 18.95 -3.76
C THR A 103 -9.84 19.49 -3.68
N LEU A 104 -9.63 20.77 -4.03
CA LEU A 104 -8.32 21.41 -3.90
C LEU A 104 -7.90 21.59 -2.43
N GLU A 105 -8.86 21.92 -1.57
CA GLU A 105 -8.63 22.06 -0.13
C GLU A 105 -8.32 20.69 0.50
N GLU A 106 -9.11 19.66 0.16
CA GLU A 106 -8.85 18.28 0.55
C GLU A 106 -7.46 17.80 0.10
N LEU A 107 -7.08 18.05 -1.16
CA LEU A 107 -5.74 17.71 -1.68
C LEU A 107 -4.63 18.37 -0.85
N LYS A 108 -4.81 19.64 -0.51
CA LYS A 108 -3.83 20.37 0.32
C LYS A 108 -3.69 19.77 1.70
N GLU A 109 -4.80 19.46 2.37
CA GLU A 109 -4.79 18.81 3.69
C GLU A 109 -4.10 17.43 3.64
N GLU A 110 -4.41 16.65 2.63
CA GLU A 110 -3.80 15.32 2.45
C GLU A 110 -2.29 15.41 2.22
N LEU A 111 -1.82 16.38 1.43
CA LEU A 111 -0.40 16.64 1.23
C LEU A 111 0.28 17.11 2.53
N GLU A 112 -0.37 17.96 3.33
CA GLU A 112 0.15 18.37 4.63
C GLU A 112 0.27 17.18 5.59
N LYS A 113 -0.73 16.29 5.65
CA LYS A 113 -0.65 15.04 6.42
C LYS A 113 0.53 14.18 5.97
N LYS A 114 0.74 14.05 4.66
CA LYS A 114 1.86 13.30 4.07
C LYS A 114 3.23 13.89 4.44
N VAL A 115 3.34 15.20 4.44
CA VAL A 115 4.57 15.91 4.84
C VAL A 115 4.86 15.69 6.33
N ARG A 116 3.84 15.79 7.19
CA ARG A 116 3.97 15.56 8.64
C ARG A 116 4.32 14.13 8.99
N ASN A 117 3.69 13.17 8.29
CA ASN A 117 3.92 11.75 8.48
C ASN A 117 4.27 11.07 7.15
N PRO A 118 5.56 10.79 6.87
CA PRO A 118 5.97 10.19 5.59
C PRO A 118 5.39 8.80 5.32
N TYR A 119 4.90 8.10 6.36
CA TYR A 119 4.22 6.82 6.22
C TYR A 119 2.73 6.97 5.86
N TYR A 120 2.16 8.18 6.00
CA TYR A 120 0.76 8.44 5.65
C TYR A 120 0.48 8.11 4.18
N LYS A 121 -0.61 7.42 3.89
CA LYS A 121 -1.10 7.18 2.52
C LYS A 121 -2.17 8.21 2.21
N ILE A 122 -1.96 9.01 1.16
CA ILE A 122 -2.94 9.99 0.69
C ILE A 122 -4.18 9.24 0.19
N ASN A 123 -5.36 9.71 0.58
CA ASN A 123 -6.64 9.16 0.17
C ASN A 123 -7.54 10.30 -0.31
N LEU A 124 -7.76 10.38 -1.63
CA LEU A 124 -8.67 11.35 -2.24
C LEU A 124 -9.81 10.61 -2.94
N GLN A 125 -11.02 11.01 -2.66
CA GLN A 125 -12.19 10.37 -3.27
C GLN A 125 -12.16 10.52 -4.81
N GLY A 126 -12.32 9.40 -5.54
CA GLY A 126 -12.33 9.40 -6.99
C GLY A 126 -10.95 9.54 -7.66
N ALA A 127 -9.85 9.51 -6.92
CA ALA A 127 -8.48 9.56 -7.43
C ALA A 127 -8.00 8.16 -7.88
N ASN A 128 -8.54 7.66 -8.99
CA ASN A 128 -8.28 6.29 -9.46
C ASN A 128 -7.15 6.20 -10.49
N ASN A 129 -6.73 7.33 -11.09
CA ASN A 129 -5.74 7.32 -12.15
C ASN A 129 -4.77 8.51 -12.05
N ILE A 130 -3.53 8.28 -12.44
CA ILE A 130 -2.56 9.36 -12.67
C ILE A 130 -2.84 9.95 -14.06
N LYS A 131 -3.22 11.23 -14.09
CA LYS A 131 -3.59 11.93 -15.32
C LYS A 131 -2.38 12.10 -16.23
N ILE A 132 -2.58 12.00 -17.55
CA ILE A 132 -1.54 12.29 -18.53
C ILE A 132 -1.04 13.75 -18.42
N SER A 133 -1.91 14.68 -18.03
CA SER A 133 -1.54 16.07 -17.77
C SER A 133 -0.53 16.20 -16.63
N SER A 134 -0.62 15.36 -15.56
CA SER A 134 0.38 15.30 -14.50
C SER A 134 1.75 14.86 -15.02
N ILE A 135 1.79 13.91 -15.96
CA ILE A 135 3.03 13.47 -16.61
C ILE A 135 3.59 14.56 -17.55
N ARG A 136 2.73 15.28 -18.26
CA ARG A 136 3.16 16.42 -19.09
C ARG A 136 3.75 17.56 -18.28
N GLU A 137 3.28 17.79 -17.05
CA GLU A 137 3.87 18.78 -16.16
C GLU A 137 5.29 18.41 -15.69
N ILE A 138 5.64 17.13 -15.68
CA ILE A 138 7.02 16.71 -15.39
C ILE A 138 8.00 17.38 -16.37
N LYS A 139 7.63 17.51 -17.66
CA LYS A 139 8.47 18.17 -18.67
C LYS A 139 8.68 19.65 -18.35
N LYS A 140 7.64 20.35 -17.86
CA LYS A 140 7.77 21.74 -17.42
C LYS A 140 8.70 21.84 -16.20
N PHE A 141 8.55 20.93 -15.26
CA PHE A 141 9.42 20.86 -14.08
C PHE A 141 10.89 20.58 -14.46
N GLN A 142 11.12 19.71 -15.44
CA GLN A 142 12.46 19.39 -15.94
C GLN A 142 13.17 20.59 -16.58
N SER A 143 12.41 21.48 -17.25
CA SER A 143 12.97 22.66 -17.92
C SER A 143 13.36 23.80 -16.97
N LEU A 144 12.99 23.71 -15.69
CA LEU A 144 13.40 24.70 -14.68
C LEU A 144 14.88 24.50 -14.34
N THR A 145 15.71 25.52 -14.55
CA THR A 145 17.11 25.55 -14.08
C THR A 145 17.13 25.94 -12.61
N TYR A 146 17.88 25.19 -11.80
CA TYR A 146 17.96 25.46 -10.36
C TYR A 146 19.32 25.05 -9.80
N GLU A 147 20.03 25.99 -9.19
CA GLU A 147 21.44 25.81 -8.75
C GLU A 147 21.58 25.42 -7.27
N GLU A 148 20.54 25.62 -6.44
CA GLU A 148 20.65 25.38 -4.99
C GLU A 148 20.71 23.89 -4.61
N ALA A 149 20.29 22.97 -5.49
CA ALA A 149 20.29 21.54 -5.24
C ALA A 149 21.10 20.78 -6.27
N LYS A 150 21.97 19.89 -5.82
CA LYS A 150 22.72 18.98 -6.69
C LYS A 150 21.79 17.99 -7.40
N TYR A 151 20.75 17.52 -6.70
CA TYR A 151 19.76 16.60 -7.23
C TYR A 151 18.34 17.10 -6.96
N ARG A 152 17.49 16.99 -7.97
CA ARG A 152 16.05 17.22 -7.89
C ARG A 152 15.33 15.93 -8.20
N ALA A 153 14.10 15.75 -7.72
CA ALA A 153 13.38 14.50 -7.94
C ALA A 153 11.97 14.70 -8.48
N VAL A 154 11.55 13.72 -9.27
CA VAL A 154 10.16 13.43 -9.57
C VAL A 154 9.78 12.17 -8.80
N ILE A 155 8.82 12.27 -7.89
CA ILE A 155 8.29 11.13 -7.13
C ILE A 155 6.89 10.83 -7.66
N ILE A 156 6.71 9.65 -8.27
CA ILE A 156 5.42 9.17 -8.78
C ILE A 156 4.91 8.11 -7.82
N SER A 157 3.92 8.49 -6.99
CA SER A 157 3.25 7.58 -6.07
C SER A 157 2.23 6.72 -6.80
N ASP A 158 2.15 5.46 -6.44
CA ASP A 158 1.23 4.50 -7.06
C ASP A 158 1.33 4.49 -8.59
N ALA A 159 2.58 4.35 -9.09
CA ALA A 159 2.89 4.47 -10.53
C ALA A 159 2.11 3.51 -11.43
N HIS A 160 1.60 2.39 -10.91
CA HIS A 160 0.70 1.46 -11.59
C HIS A 160 -0.64 2.10 -11.99
N LEU A 161 -1.04 3.20 -11.33
CA LEU A 161 -2.26 3.93 -11.69
C LEU A 161 -2.09 4.81 -12.95
N MET A 162 -0.93 4.79 -13.60
CA MET A 162 -0.77 5.36 -14.94
C MET A 162 -1.36 4.41 -15.98
N ASN A 163 -2.28 4.89 -16.81
CA ASN A 163 -2.67 4.14 -18.01
C ASN A 163 -1.51 4.09 -19.03
N ASP A 164 -1.63 3.27 -20.06
CA ASP A 164 -0.60 3.08 -21.10
C ASP A 164 -0.17 4.39 -21.75
N GLU A 165 -1.11 5.32 -21.97
CA GLU A 165 -0.83 6.62 -22.58
C GLU A 165 0.04 7.49 -21.68
N ALA A 166 -0.24 7.53 -20.37
CA ALA A 166 0.56 8.24 -19.37
C ALA A 166 1.94 7.59 -19.22
N GLN A 167 2.01 6.26 -19.19
CA GLN A 167 3.27 5.53 -19.11
C GLN A 167 4.16 5.81 -20.34
N ASN A 168 3.59 5.77 -21.56
CA ASN A 168 4.30 6.10 -22.80
C ASN A 168 4.77 7.56 -22.83
N ALA A 169 3.95 8.50 -22.32
CA ALA A 169 4.35 9.90 -22.22
C ALA A 169 5.55 10.13 -21.28
N LEU A 170 5.72 9.27 -20.27
CA LEU A 170 6.83 9.34 -19.30
C LEU A 170 8.17 8.85 -19.90
N LEU A 171 8.14 7.93 -20.88
CA LEU A 171 9.33 7.26 -21.42
C LEU A 171 10.40 8.27 -21.86
N LYS A 172 10.02 9.32 -22.58
CA LYS A 172 10.96 10.34 -23.05
C LYS A 172 11.70 11.03 -21.89
N SER A 173 11.02 11.27 -20.77
CA SER A 173 11.61 11.87 -19.57
C SER A 173 12.56 10.91 -18.85
N LEU A 174 12.33 9.60 -18.97
CA LEU A 174 13.21 8.57 -18.41
C LEU A 174 14.43 8.28 -19.31
N GLU A 175 14.31 8.46 -20.63
CA GLU A 175 15.39 8.22 -21.58
C GLU A 175 16.44 9.33 -21.55
N GLU A 176 16.00 10.58 -21.50
CA GLU A 176 16.85 11.77 -21.57
C GLU A 176 16.58 12.71 -20.37
N PRO A 177 16.87 12.27 -19.12
CA PRO A 177 16.67 13.11 -17.96
C PRO A 177 17.71 14.24 -17.93
N PRO A 178 17.34 15.46 -17.51
CA PRO A 178 18.31 16.51 -17.24
C PRO A 178 19.33 16.09 -16.17
N GLU A 179 20.52 16.64 -16.21
CA GLU A 179 21.55 16.38 -15.19
C GLU A 179 21.03 16.69 -13.79
N GLY A 180 21.32 15.84 -12.83
CA GLY A 180 20.85 15.98 -11.45
C GLY A 180 19.37 15.66 -11.24
N MET A 181 18.63 15.21 -12.27
CA MET A 181 17.24 14.78 -12.12
C MET A 181 17.13 13.29 -11.80
N ILE A 182 16.36 12.96 -10.76
CA ILE A 182 16.10 11.57 -10.35
C ILE A 182 14.61 11.29 -10.34
N PHE A 183 14.23 10.14 -10.89
CA PHE A 183 12.86 9.64 -10.87
C PHE A 183 12.72 8.52 -9.83
N PHE A 184 11.69 8.61 -9.00
CA PHE A 184 11.25 7.53 -8.11
C PHE A 184 9.83 7.11 -8.51
N LEU A 185 9.71 5.94 -9.13
CA LEU A 185 8.44 5.30 -9.39
C LEU A 185 8.13 4.36 -8.23
N ILE A 186 7.03 4.57 -7.54
CA ILE A 186 6.65 3.81 -6.35
C ILE A 186 5.40 2.99 -6.66
N THR A 187 5.44 1.67 -6.46
CA THR A 187 4.29 0.79 -6.75
C THR A 187 4.33 -0.49 -5.92
N PRO A 188 3.17 -1.03 -5.50
CA PRO A 188 3.07 -2.42 -5.06
C PRO A 188 2.97 -3.41 -6.23
N PHE A 189 2.55 -2.96 -7.43
CA PHE A 189 2.23 -3.78 -8.59
C PHE A 189 3.16 -3.48 -9.77
N LYS A 190 4.43 -3.89 -9.68
CA LYS A 190 5.41 -3.63 -10.75
C LYS A 190 5.03 -4.23 -12.11
N ASN A 191 4.27 -5.33 -12.10
CA ASN A 191 3.86 -6.03 -13.33
C ASN A 191 2.80 -5.26 -14.14
N GLU A 192 2.19 -4.22 -13.56
CA GLU A 192 1.25 -3.32 -14.25
C GLU A 192 1.97 -2.17 -14.97
N LEU A 193 3.28 -2.06 -14.77
CA LEU A 193 4.10 -1.12 -15.55
C LEU A 193 4.59 -1.75 -16.85
N LEU A 194 4.65 -0.92 -17.89
CA LEU A 194 5.16 -1.35 -19.19
C LEU A 194 6.60 -1.86 -19.09
N PRO A 195 6.97 -2.94 -19.83
CA PRO A 195 8.34 -3.46 -19.86
C PRO A 195 9.37 -2.39 -20.24
N THR A 196 8.96 -1.42 -21.07
CA THR A 196 9.80 -0.28 -21.47
C THR A 196 10.15 0.67 -20.32
N ILE A 197 9.27 0.83 -19.31
CA ILE A 197 9.57 1.55 -18.07
C ILE A 197 10.47 0.72 -17.18
N LEU A 198 10.12 -0.56 -16.98
CA LEU A 198 10.88 -1.46 -16.12
C LEU A 198 12.36 -1.56 -16.55
N SER A 199 12.63 -1.62 -17.86
CA SER A 199 14.00 -1.71 -18.40
C SER A 199 14.86 -0.45 -18.18
N ARG A 200 14.24 0.70 -17.85
CA ARG A 200 14.90 1.99 -17.62
C ARG A 200 15.07 2.35 -16.16
N CYS A 201 14.45 1.56 -15.27
CA CYS A 201 14.46 1.85 -13.84
C CYS A 201 15.32 0.84 -13.07
N TRP A 202 16.12 1.34 -12.14
CA TRP A 202 16.82 0.50 -11.18
C TRP A 202 15.84 0.04 -10.09
N THR A 203 15.53 -1.25 -10.04
CA THR A 203 14.54 -1.77 -9.09
C THR A 203 15.15 -1.94 -7.70
N VAL A 204 14.47 -1.39 -6.70
CA VAL A 204 14.72 -1.58 -5.28
C VAL A 204 13.48 -2.23 -4.66
N ASN A 205 13.66 -3.43 -4.11
CA ASN A 205 12.55 -4.16 -3.50
C ASN A 205 12.44 -3.81 -2.01
N PHE A 206 11.21 -3.72 -1.54
CA PHE A 206 10.84 -3.46 -0.16
C PHE A 206 10.08 -4.64 0.39
N ASP A 207 10.48 -5.12 1.55
CA ASP A 207 9.84 -6.25 2.21
C ASP A 207 8.67 -5.80 3.11
N PRO A 208 7.71 -6.69 3.42
CA PRO A 208 6.74 -6.44 4.47
C PRO A 208 7.44 -6.09 5.79
N LEU A 209 6.89 -5.15 6.55
CA LEU A 209 7.43 -4.78 7.86
C LEU A 209 7.27 -5.93 8.85
N LYS A 210 8.28 -6.12 9.69
CA LYS A 210 8.14 -7.01 10.85
C LYS A 210 7.14 -6.42 11.85
N ARG A 211 6.54 -7.27 12.67
CA ARG A 211 5.54 -6.86 13.67
C ARG A 211 6.08 -5.82 14.63
N GLU A 212 7.33 -5.99 15.07
CA GLU A 212 8.01 -5.08 15.99
C GLU A 212 8.19 -3.69 15.36
N ASP A 213 8.72 -3.64 14.12
CA ASP A 213 8.93 -2.40 13.37
C ASP A 213 7.59 -1.68 13.12
N LEU A 214 6.56 -2.44 12.75
CA LEU A 214 5.23 -1.90 12.47
C LEU A 214 4.58 -1.33 13.74
N SER A 215 4.65 -2.06 14.85
CA SER A 215 4.14 -1.59 16.14
C SER A 215 4.86 -0.33 16.62
N GLU A 216 6.20 -0.25 16.44
CA GLU A 216 6.95 0.96 16.76
C GLU A 216 6.55 2.15 15.86
N ILE A 217 6.37 1.94 14.56
CA ILE A 217 5.94 3.02 13.65
C ILE A 217 4.54 3.52 14.03
N LEU A 218 3.61 2.62 14.34
CA LEU A 218 2.26 2.98 14.79
C LEU A 218 2.32 3.83 16.08
N THR A 219 3.16 3.46 17.02
CA THR A 219 3.32 4.20 18.27
C THR A 219 3.99 5.56 18.04
N ASP A 220 5.13 5.59 17.33
CA ASP A 220 5.96 6.78 17.20
C ASP A 220 5.41 7.79 16.19
N SER A 221 4.84 7.31 15.08
CA SER A 221 4.43 8.17 13.96
C SER A 221 2.93 8.42 13.88
N PHE A 222 2.12 7.55 14.50
CA PHE A 222 0.65 7.68 14.50
C PHE A 222 0.08 7.91 15.90
N GLY A 223 0.90 7.84 16.96
CA GLY A 223 0.46 8.08 18.34
C GLY A 223 -0.46 6.98 18.89
N VAL A 224 -0.43 5.79 18.31
CA VAL A 224 -1.26 4.65 18.75
C VAL A 224 -0.72 4.10 20.06
N GLU A 225 -1.60 3.78 21.01
CA GLU A 225 -1.21 3.13 22.25
C GLU A 225 -0.49 1.80 21.97
N LYS A 226 0.59 1.51 22.70
CA LYS A 226 1.47 0.35 22.44
C LYS A 226 0.72 -0.98 22.41
N GLN A 227 -0.23 -1.19 23.34
CA GLN A 227 -1.01 -2.43 23.39
C GLN A 227 -1.88 -2.62 22.14
N VAL A 228 -2.48 -1.54 21.66
CA VAL A 228 -3.29 -1.54 20.43
C VAL A 228 -2.40 -1.74 19.21
N ALA A 229 -1.25 -1.04 19.15
CA ALA A 229 -0.27 -1.18 18.08
C ALA A 229 0.26 -2.61 17.96
N ASP A 230 0.61 -3.26 19.10
CA ASP A 230 1.07 -4.66 19.13
C ASP A 230 -0.02 -5.61 18.62
N LYS A 231 -1.28 -5.42 19.03
CA LYS A 231 -2.42 -6.24 18.60
C LYS A 231 -2.67 -6.09 17.10
N ILE A 232 -2.71 -4.86 16.59
CA ILE A 232 -2.97 -4.56 15.17
C ILE A 232 -1.82 -5.01 14.27
N SER A 233 -0.56 -4.85 14.71
CA SER A 233 0.60 -5.26 13.93
C SER A 233 0.58 -6.74 13.54
N VAL A 234 -0.07 -7.57 14.35
CA VAL A 234 -0.25 -9.01 14.11
C VAL A 234 -1.09 -9.28 12.85
N PHE A 235 -2.13 -8.47 12.61
CA PHE A 235 -3.09 -8.67 11.52
C PHE A 235 -2.81 -7.80 10.29
N SER A 236 -1.80 -6.93 10.36
CA SER A 236 -1.52 -5.95 9.31
C SER A 236 -0.70 -6.47 8.14
N ASN A 237 -0.33 -7.76 8.12
CA ASN A 237 0.48 -8.39 7.07
C ASN A 237 1.75 -7.60 6.70
N GLY A 238 2.32 -6.87 7.67
CA GLY A 238 3.50 -6.03 7.46
C GLY A 238 3.23 -4.72 6.70
N SER A 239 1.96 -4.28 6.62
CA SER A 239 1.54 -3.07 5.92
C SER A 239 0.94 -2.04 6.87
N LEU A 240 1.49 -0.82 6.91
CA LEU A 240 0.89 0.30 7.65
C LEU A 240 -0.45 0.76 7.05
N THR A 241 -0.64 0.57 5.76
CA THR A 241 -1.95 0.87 5.13
C THR A 241 -3.03 -0.03 5.71
N HIS A 242 -2.77 -1.35 5.80
CA HIS A 242 -3.68 -2.29 6.46
C HIS A 242 -3.84 -1.98 7.95
N ALA A 243 -2.75 -1.65 8.64
CA ALA A 243 -2.82 -1.27 10.05
C ALA A 243 -3.77 -0.09 10.29
N ASN A 244 -3.68 0.95 9.46
CA ASN A 244 -4.55 2.12 9.56
C ASN A 244 -6.01 1.76 9.30
N THR A 245 -6.31 0.92 8.29
CA THR A 245 -7.67 0.45 8.05
C THR A 245 -8.22 -0.33 9.25
N LEU A 246 -7.38 -1.12 9.93
CA LEU A 246 -7.76 -1.83 11.16
C LEU A 246 -7.99 -0.88 12.34
N LEU A 247 -7.22 0.21 12.44
CA LEU A 247 -7.38 1.23 13.49
C LEU A 247 -8.70 2.00 13.36
N ASP A 248 -9.16 2.23 12.12
CA ASP A 248 -10.41 2.94 11.84
C ASP A 248 -11.66 2.09 12.16
N GLN A 249 -11.47 0.80 12.43
CA GLN A 249 -12.54 -0.15 12.76
C GLN A 249 -12.51 -0.56 14.24
N ASP A 250 -13.66 -0.96 14.77
CA ASP A 250 -13.70 -1.73 16.02
C ASP A 250 -13.12 -3.13 15.76
N PHE A 251 -11.84 -3.30 16.08
CA PHE A 251 -11.09 -4.50 15.75
C PHE A 251 -11.66 -5.76 16.43
N ASP A 252 -12.15 -5.66 17.67
CA ASP A 252 -12.75 -6.80 18.36
C ASP A 252 -14.09 -7.19 17.72
N PHE A 253 -14.87 -6.20 17.29
CA PHE A 253 -16.09 -6.43 16.52
C PHE A 253 -15.77 -7.11 15.17
N LEU A 254 -14.71 -6.71 14.48
CA LEU A 254 -14.27 -7.31 13.21
C LEU A 254 -13.90 -8.79 13.38
N ILE A 255 -13.16 -9.14 14.44
CA ILE A 255 -12.84 -10.54 14.77
C ILE A 255 -14.12 -11.37 14.98
N GLU A 256 -15.02 -10.90 15.83
CA GLU A 256 -16.27 -11.60 16.14
C GLU A 256 -17.15 -11.77 14.89
N LYS A 257 -17.27 -10.75 14.08
CA LYS A 257 -18.01 -10.80 12.80
C LYS A 257 -17.40 -11.82 11.85
N THR A 258 -16.07 -11.82 11.67
CA THR A 258 -15.36 -12.81 10.84
C THR A 258 -15.68 -14.24 11.27
N ILE A 259 -15.61 -14.52 12.57
CA ILE A 259 -15.92 -15.85 13.12
C ILE A 259 -17.40 -16.23 12.91
N ASN A 260 -18.32 -15.27 13.08
CA ASN A 260 -19.74 -15.53 12.87
C ASN A 260 -20.08 -15.82 11.40
N ILE A 261 -19.46 -15.08 10.46
CA ILE A 261 -19.61 -15.33 9.02
C ILE A 261 -19.10 -16.72 8.68
N LEU A 262 -17.88 -17.09 9.12
CA LEU A 262 -17.32 -18.42 8.93
C LEU A 262 -18.24 -19.50 9.48
N ARG A 263 -18.70 -19.33 10.73
CA ARG A 263 -19.61 -20.29 11.40
C ARG A 263 -20.91 -20.46 10.64
N ASN A 264 -21.54 -19.37 10.20
CA ASN A 264 -22.81 -19.39 9.49
C ASN A 264 -22.67 -19.97 8.08
N ALA A 265 -21.62 -19.61 7.33
CA ALA A 265 -21.34 -20.16 6.00
C ALA A 265 -21.06 -21.68 6.06
N LEU A 266 -20.21 -22.14 6.97
CA LEU A 266 -19.91 -23.56 7.19
C LEU A 266 -21.14 -24.36 7.72
N ALA A 267 -22.08 -23.71 8.37
CA ALA A 267 -23.35 -24.31 8.78
C ALA A 267 -24.44 -24.28 7.70
N LEU A 268 -24.13 -23.72 6.49
CA LEU A 268 -25.09 -23.49 5.38
C LEU A 268 -26.24 -22.55 5.75
N LYS A 269 -26.04 -21.68 6.73
CA LYS A 269 -27.01 -20.66 7.14
C LYS A 269 -26.81 -19.40 6.30
N TYR A 270 -27.06 -19.50 4.99
CA TYR A 270 -26.76 -18.45 4.00
C TYR A 270 -27.38 -17.11 4.35
N GLN A 271 -28.64 -17.06 4.80
CA GLN A 271 -29.31 -15.80 5.16
C GLN A 271 -28.60 -15.09 6.34
N SER A 272 -28.17 -15.85 7.35
CA SER A 272 -27.46 -15.30 8.50
C SER A 272 -26.08 -14.80 8.09
N ALA A 273 -25.35 -15.56 7.27
CA ALA A 273 -24.06 -15.15 6.74
C ALA A 273 -24.15 -13.87 5.89
N LEU A 274 -25.19 -13.79 5.01
CA LEU A 274 -25.46 -12.60 4.20
C LEU A 274 -25.76 -11.38 5.08
N LYS A 275 -26.58 -11.54 6.12
CA LYS A 275 -26.87 -10.46 7.05
C LYS A 275 -25.62 -9.96 7.77
N ASP A 276 -24.72 -10.86 8.14
CA ASP A 276 -23.45 -10.47 8.77
C ASP A 276 -22.50 -9.76 7.79
N ILE A 277 -22.40 -10.20 6.53
CA ILE A 277 -21.59 -9.55 5.49
C ILE A 277 -22.20 -8.22 5.03
N SER A 278 -23.54 -8.07 5.04
CA SER A 278 -24.18 -6.86 4.53
C SER A 278 -23.73 -5.57 5.23
N SER A 279 -23.25 -5.66 6.47
CA SER A 279 -22.65 -4.51 7.17
C SER A 279 -21.38 -3.99 6.48
N PHE A 280 -20.63 -4.85 5.78
CA PHE A 280 -19.40 -4.49 5.03
C PHE A 280 -19.67 -4.05 3.60
N THR A 281 -20.87 -4.26 3.08
CA THR A 281 -21.26 -3.81 1.73
C THR A 281 -22.15 -2.57 1.75
N ALA A 282 -22.71 -2.20 2.90
CA ALA A 282 -23.62 -1.07 3.05
C ALA A 282 -22.92 0.29 3.00
N SER A 283 -21.69 0.36 3.48
CA SER A 283 -20.87 1.59 3.49
C SER A 283 -20.32 1.99 2.11
N SER A 284 -20.57 1.18 1.06
CA SER A 284 -19.96 1.35 -0.28
C SER A 284 -18.42 1.38 -0.27
N SER A 285 -17.79 0.99 0.85
CA SER A 285 -16.35 0.95 1.02
C SER A 285 -15.81 -0.40 0.55
N ALA A 286 -15.19 -0.41 -0.62
CA ALA A 286 -14.48 -1.58 -1.14
C ALA A 286 -13.44 -2.10 -0.13
N GLY A 287 -12.78 -1.21 0.60
CA GLY A 287 -11.75 -1.54 1.59
C GLY A 287 -12.25 -2.37 2.78
N GLU A 288 -13.47 -2.16 3.26
CA GLU A 288 -14.03 -2.95 4.37
C GLU A 288 -14.27 -4.41 3.97
N LEU A 289 -14.77 -4.64 2.75
CA LEU A 289 -14.98 -6.00 2.26
C LEU A 289 -13.66 -6.71 1.98
N THR A 290 -12.65 -6.00 1.45
CA THR A 290 -11.28 -6.53 1.27
C THR A 290 -10.70 -6.94 2.62
N LEU A 291 -10.83 -6.09 3.64
CA LEU A 291 -10.37 -6.38 4.99
C LEU A 291 -11.04 -7.63 5.57
N LEU A 292 -12.36 -7.80 5.38
CA LEU A 292 -13.07 -8.99 5.81
C LEU A 292 -12.54 -10.26 5.12
N ILE A 293 -12.28 -10.21 3.80
CA ILE A 293 -11.67 -11.34 3.06
C ILE A 293 -10.32 -11.69 3.66
N GLU A 294 -9.47 -10.71 3.93
CA GLU A 294 -8.15 -10.91 4.52
C GLU A 294 -8.22 -11.54 5.92
N MET A 295 -9.18 -11.10 6.74
CA MET A 295 -9.42 -11.70 8.06
C MET A 295 -9.88 -13.16 7.94
N ILE A 296 -10.73 -13.48 6.98
CA ILE A 296 -11.17 -14.84 6.70
C ILE A 296 -9.98 -15.70 6.23
N ILE A 297 -9.17 -15.21 5.30
CA ILE A 297 -7.96 -15.90 4.82
C ILE A 297 -7.00 -16.15 5.98
N THR A 298 -6.79 -15.15 6.83
CA THR A 298 -5.94 -15.26 8.02
C THR A 298 -6.43 -16.37 8.94
N TRP A 299 -7.73 -16.45 9.20
CA TRP A 299 -8.30 -17.51 10.02
C TRP A 299 -8.16 -18.90 9.38
N LEU A 300 -8.35 -19.04 8.07
CA LEU A 300 -8.15 -20.28 7.33
C LEU A 300 -6.68 -20.72 7.36
N ASN A 301 -5.74 -19.80 7.25
CA ASN A 301 -4.32 -20.07 7.40
C ASN A 301 -3.97 -20.54 8.81
N ASP A 302 -4.57 -19.95 9.84
CA ASP A 302 -4.44 -20.43 11.23
C ASP A 302 -5.02 -21.84 11.42
N ALA A 303 -6.12 -22.16 10.74
CA ALA A 303 -6.66 -23.51 10.74
C ALA A 303 -5.71 -24.53 10.08
N SER A 304 -5.04 -24.13 8.98
CA SER A 304 -4.00 -24.96 8.36
C SER A 304 -2.79 -25.15 9.26
N LYS A 305 -2.30 -24.10 9.93
CA LYS A 305 -1.21 -24.19 10.91
C LYS A 305 -1.57 -25.13 12.08
N ASN A 306 -2.78 -24.99 12.62
CA ASN A 306 -3.27 -25.86 13.68
C ASN A 306 -3.30 -27.34 13.25
N LYS A 307 -3.73 -27.62 12.01
CA LYS A 307 -3.71 -28.98 11.45
C LYS A 307 -2.29 -29.56 11.36
N LEU A 308 -1.26 -28.72 11.16
CA LEU A 308 0.15 -29.09 11.11
C LEU A 308 0.81 -29.15 12.52
N GLY A 309 0.06 -28.85 13.58
CA GLY A 309 0.58 -28.83 14.96
C GLY A 309 1.41 -27.60 15.32
N LEU A 310 1.42 -26.56 14.48
CA LEU A 310 2.05 -25.29 14.79
C LEU A 310 1.18 -24.52 15.81
N GLN A 311 1.80 -23.81 16.73
CA GLN A 311 1.07 -23.11 17.82
C GLN A 311 1.03 -21.58 17.68
N GLU A 312 1.56 -21.02 16.59
CA GLU A 312 1.54 -19.58 16.33
C GLU A 312 0.31 -19.19 15.54
N TYR A 313 -0.78 -18.86 16.25
CA TYR A 313 -2.05 -18.41 15.65
C TYR A 313 -2.22 -16.91 15.85
N LEU A 314 -2.73 -16.25 14.82
CA LEU A 314 -3.17 -14.85 14.89
C LEU A 314 -4.49 -14.74 15.66
N PHE A 315 -5.42 -15.68 15.45
CA PHE A 315 -6.65 -15.83 16.22
C PHE A 315 -6.43 -16.67 17.49
N SER A 316 -5.42 -16.34 18.28
CA SER A 316 -5.03 -17.13 19.47
C SER A 316 -6.12 -17.27 20.50
N SER A 317 -6.94 -16.23 20.73
CA SER A 317 -8.10 -16.25 21.62
C SER A 317 -9.21 -17.22 21.17
N HIS A 318 -9.16 -17.72 19.93
CA HIS A 318 -10.16 -18.58 19.30
C HIS A 318 -9.59 -19.95 18.90
N SER A 319 -8.48 -20.39 19.50
CA SER A 319 -7.81 -21.69 19.20
C SER A 319 -8.76 -22.89 19.24
N GLY A 320 -9.67 -22.92 20.22
CA GLY A 320 -10.69 -23.99 20.31
C GLY A 320 -11.67 -24.05 19.13
N THR A 321 -11.86 -22.95 18.38
CA THR A 321 -12.65 -22.96 17.13
C THR A 321 -11.87 -23.57 15.98
N LEU A 322 -10.54 -23.34 15.91
CA LEU A 322 -9.66 -23.95 14.91
C LEU A 322 -9.59 -25.47 15.07
N GLU A 323 -9.47 -25.97 16.31
CA GLU A 323 -9.48 -27.41 16.61
C GLU A 323 -10.81 -28.06 16.18
N LYS A 324 -11.95 -27.47 16.57
CA LYS A 324 -13.27 -27.97 16.20
C LYS A 324 -13.48 -27.99 14.68
N PHE A 325 -12.97 -26.98 13.98
CA PHE A 325 -13.00 -26.91 12.52
C PHE A 325 -12.20 -28.07 11.92
N ASN A 326 -10.95 -28.26 12.32
CA ASN A 326 -10.07 -29.31 11.79
C ASN A 326 -10.58 -30.72 12.09
N LEU A 327 -11.19 -30.94 13.26
CA LEU A 327 -11.83 -32.21 13.59
C LEU A 327 -13.01 -32.50 12.64
N LYS A 328 -13.81 -31.47 12.32
CA LYS A 328 -15.02 -31.63 11.51
C LYS A 328 -14.72 -31.68 10.02
N PHE A 329 -13.76 -30.89 9.54
CA PHE A 329 -13.43 -30.71 8.12
C PHE A 329 -11.99 -31.14 7.82
N SER A 330 -11.62 -32.33 8.27
CA SER A 330 -10.23 -32.83 8.20
C SER A 330 -9.66 -32.96 6.77
N ARG A 331 -10.51 -33.04 5.75
CA ARG A 331 -10.16 -33.14 4.33
C ARG A 331 -10.38 -31.85 3.55
N ALA A 332 -10.68 -30.74 4.24
CA ALA A 332 -10.88 -29.47 3.58
C ALA A 332 -9.66 -29.06 2.75
N ALA A 333 -9.89 -28.70 1.50
CA ALA A 333 -8.88 -28.09 0.60
C ALA A 333 -8.79 -26.59 0.88
N ILE A 334 -8.21 -26.22 2.05
CA ILE A 334 -8.17 -24.83 2.51
C ILE A 334 -7.42 -23.96 1.49
N ASP A 335 -6.33 -24.45 0.91
CA ASP A 335 -5.51 -23.69 -0.04
C ASP A 335 -6.29 -23.29 -1.30
N GLU A 336 -7.19 -24.14 -1.81
CA GLU A 336 -8.06 -23.80 -2.95
C GLU A 336 -9.04 -22.70 -2.61
N VAL A 337 -9.62 -22.74 -1.40
CA VAL A 337 -10.54 -21.69 -0.94
C VAL A 337 -9.80 -20.37 -0.73
N VAL A 338 -8.62 -20.41 -0.13
CA VAL A 338 -7.76 -19.22 0.04
C VAL A 338 -7.40 -18.61 -1.32
N PHE A 339 -7.03 -19.43 -2.30
CA PHE A 339 -6.74 -18.96 -3.65
C PHE A 339 -7.94 -18.22 -4.26
N LYS A 340 -9.14 -18.81 -4.22
CA LYS A 340 -10.35 -18.18 -4.76
C LYS A 340 -10.77 -16.92 -4.01
N LEU A 341 -10.57 -16.88 -2.67
CA LEU A 341 -10.84 -15.67 -1.89
C LEU A 341 -9.87 -14.53 -2.25
N ASN A 342 -8.60 -14.84 -2.56
CA ASN A 342 -7.66 -13.83 -3.07
C ASN A 342 -8.11 -13.30 -4.44
N ASP A 343 -8.58 -14.16 -5.36
CA ASP A 343 -9.11 -13.72 -6.65
C ASP A 343 -10.34 -12.82 -6.48
N LEU A 344 -11.21 -13.11 -5.50
CA LEU A 344 -12.35 -12.25 -5.17
C LEU A 344 -11.89 -10.90 -4.61
N ALA A 345 -10.87 -10.85 -3.76
CA ALA A 345 -10.30 -9.60 -3.25
C ALA A 345 -9.76 -8.72 -4.39
N HIS A 346 -9.00 -9.28 -5.32
CA HIS A 346 -8.53 -8.56 -6.52
C HIS A 346 -9.67 -8.08 -7.42
N SER A 347 -10.81 -8.79 -7.43
CA SER A 347 -11.99 -8.42 -8.22
C SER A 347 -12.72 -7.19 -7.69
N ILE A 348 -12.52 -6.83 -6.41
CA ILE A 348 -13.09 -5.63 -5.79
C ILE A 348 -12.59 -4.37 -6.50
N ASP A 349 -11.32 -4.32 -6.83
CA ASP A 349 -10.67 -3.17 -7.49
C ASP A 349 -11.18 -2.96 -8.93
N ASN A 350 -11.79 -3.99 -9.53
CA ASN A 350 -12.35 -3.95 -10.90
C ASN A 350 -13.81 -3.46 -10.98
N ASN A 351 -14.32 -2.74 -9.96
CA ASN A 351 -15.68 -2.18 -9.90
C ASN A 351 -16.81 -3.24 -10.01
N LEU A 352 -16.60 -4.45 -9.53
CA LEU A 352 -17.66 -5.44 -9.44
C LEU A 352 -18.65 -5.10 -8.31
N ASN A 353 -19.88 -5.58 -8.46
CA ASN A 353 -20.91 -5.39 -7.44
C ASN A 353 -20.54 -6.11 -6.13
N LEU A 354 -20.34 -5.34 -5.05
CA LEU A 354 -19.91 -5.84 -3.74
C LEU A 354 -20.84 -6.92 -3.18
N ASN A 355 -22.16 -6.86 -3.48
CA ASN A 355 -23.11 -7.88 -3.03
C ASN A 355 -22.89 -9.23 -3.74
N VAL A 356 -22.47 -9.20 -5.01
CA VAL A 356 -22.12 -10.43 -5.76
C VAL A 356 -20.83 -11.03 -5.19
N ILE A 357 -19.86 -10.21 -4.85
CA ILE A 357 -18.62 -10.68 -4.20
C ILE A 357 -18.94 -11.28 -2.83
N ALA A 358 -19.78 -10.63 -2.01
CA ALA A 358 -20.22 -11.14 -0.71
C ALA A 358 -20.89 -12.51 -0.82
N LEU A 359 -21.75 -12.72 -1.82
CA LEU A 359 -22.37 -14.02 -2.11
C LEU A 359 -21.32 -15.07 -2.46
N ASN A 360 -20.35 -14.74 -3.33
CA ASN A 360 -19.29 -15.65 -3.71
C ASN A 360 -18.42 -16.06 -2.52
N ILE A 361 -18.07 -15.10 -1.62
CA ILE A 361 -17.36 -15.42 -0.38
C ILE A 361 -18.11 -16.51 0.41
N ILE A 362 -19.43 -16.35 0.60
CA ILE A 362 -20.22 -17.32 1.36
C ILE A 362 -20.23 -18.69 0.66
N PHE A 363 -20.36 -18.73 -0.67
CA PHE A 363 -20.37 -19.99 -1.41
C PHE A 363 -19.01 -20.69 -1.36
N GLU A 364 -17.90 -19.94 -1.48
CA GLU A 364 -16.56 -20.54 -1.35
C GLU A 364 -16.32 -21.10 0.05
N LEU A 365 -16.74 -20.40 1.10
CA LEU A 365 -16.68 -20.92 2.46
C LEU A 365 -17.58 -22.14 2.68
N ALA A 366 -18.79 -22.13 2.11
CA ALA A 366 -19.71 -23.26 2.19
C ALA A 366 -19.18 -24.49 1.44
N SER A 367 -18.41 -24.32 0.37
CA SER A 367 -17.79 -25.41 -0.40
C SER A 367 -16.89 -26.31 0.45
N ILE A 368 -16.24 -25.74 1.48
CA ILE A 368 -15.44 -26.49 2.47
C ILE A 368 -16.22 -27.67 3.05
N ARG A 369 -17.52 -27.50 3.29
CA ARG A 369 -18.36 -28.54 3.85
C ARG A 369 -18.60 -29.71 2.89
N TYR A 370 -18.73 -29.42 1.59
CA TYR A 370 -18.99 -30.46 0.59
C TYR A 370 -17.77 -31.33 0.33
N PHE A 371 -16.59 -30.76 0.37
CA PHE A 371 -15.34 -31.46 0.10
C PHE A 371 -14.60 -31.90 1.37
N GLY A 372 -14.94 -31.34 2.53
CA GLY A 372 -14.19 -31.47 3.79
C GLY A 372 -14.71 -32.52 4.78
N ILE A 373 -15.94 -33.04 4.62
CA ILE A 373 -16.51 -34.02 5.54
C ILE A 373 -15.99 -35.41 5.19
N LYS A 374 -15.49 -36.17 6.21
CA LYS A 374 -15.28 -37.61 6.08
C LYS A 374 -16.61 -38.24 5.75
N SER A 375 -16.73 -38.92 4.63
CA SER A 375 -17.80 -39.94 4.46
C SER A 375 -17.66 -40.96 5.59
N ALA A 376 -18.71 -41.08 6.41
CA ALA A 376 -18.78 -42.01 7.51
C ALA A 376 -18.66 -43.45 7.03
#